data_2a3808954b08d991da125c4882870557
#
_entry.id   2a3808954b08d991da125c4882870557
#
_cell.length_a   1.000
_cell.length_b   1.000
_cell.length_c   1.000
_cell.angle_alpha   90.00
_cell.angle_beta   90.00
_cell.angle_gamma   90.00
#
_symmetry.space_group_name_H-M   'P 1'
#
loop_
_entity.id
_entity.type
_entity.pdbx_description
1 polymer ?
#
loop_
_entity_poly.entity_id
_entity_poly.type
_entity_poly.pdbx_seq_one_letter_code
_entity_poly.pdbx_strand_id
1 'polypeptide(L)'
;MAALNPLMRIGEQIEETLVYHTKMNKEQREQRVLELLSQVGIPNPERTARSYPHELSGGMRQRIVIAIAIACKPPIIIADEPTTALDVTIQAQILDLLEDIQREMHSGIILITHDLGVVAETADRVAVMYAGQIVESGSVMDVFKHPTHPYTRSLLRSMPQADSDDDELHVIQGVVPSLKNMQMEGCRFAPRIPWIPESAHEEHPTMHEVAPDHFVQCTCYKDFYFPDDKQAAGKGE
;
A
#
# COMPACT_ATOMS: atom_id res chain seq x y z
N MET A 1 -12.94 3.87 -7.25
CA MET A 1 -14.41 3.78 -7.09
C MET A 1 -15.14 3.05 -8.23
N ALA A 2 -14.42 2.50 -9.19
CA ALA A 2 -14.99 1.77 -10.34
C ALA A 2 -15.24 0.27 -10.08
N ALA A 3 -15.05 -0.22 -8.85
CA ALA A 3 -15.14 -1.65 -8.54
C ALA A 3 -16.57 -2.20 -8.47
N LEU A 4 -17.57 -1.33 -8.23
CA LEU A 4 -18.98 -1.74 -8.20
C LEU A 4 -19.70 -1.36 -9.49
N ASN A 5 -20.49 -2.29 -10.03
CA ASN A 5 -21.34 -2.02 -11.18
C ASN A 5 -22.53 -1.13 -10.75
N PRO A 6 -22.65 0.11 -11.29
CA PRO A 6 -23.70 1.04 -10.86
C PRO A 6 -25.12 0.59 -11.22
N LEU A 7 -25.28 -0.35 -12.14
CA LEU A 7 -26.56 -0.84 -12.65
C LEU A 7 -27.05 -2.13 -11.97
N MET A 8 -26.23 -2.71 -11.07
CA MET A 8 -26.59 -3.93 -10.33
C MET A 8 -26.81 -3.62 -8.86
N ARG A 9 -27.73 -4.34 -8.22
CA ARG A 9 -27.93 -4.26 -6.77
C ARG A 9 -26.75 -4.86 -6.02
N ILE A 10 -26.53 -4.39 -4.82
CA ILE A 10 -25.40 -4.82 -3.97
C ILE A 10 -25.41 -6.33 -3.71
N GLY A 11 -26.56 -6.88 -3.34
CA GLY A 11 -26.70 -8.32 -3.09
C GLY A 11 -26.37 -9.17 -4.31
N GLU A 12 -26.81 -8.74 -5.50
CA GLU A 12 -26.52 -9.43 -6.75
C GLU A 12 -25.03 -9.48 -7.06
N GLN A 13 -24.28 -8.39 -6.81
CA GLN A 13 -22.84 -8.32 -7.04
C GLN A 13 -22.05 -9.23 -6.09
N ILE A 14 -22.45 -9.32 -4.81
CA ILE A 14 -21.84 -10.23 -3.85
C ILE A 14 -22.21 -11.69 -4.21
N GLU A 15 -23.48 -11.94 -4.55
CA GLU A 15 -23.97 -13.27 -4.91
C GLU A 15 -23.26 -13.81 -6.16
N GLU A 16 -22.96 -12.96 -7.14
CA GLU A 16 -22.27 -13.34 -8.37
C GLU A 16 -20.97 -14.08 -8.08
N THR A 17 -20.15 -13.60 -7.15
CA THR A 17 -18.91 -14.28 -6.72
C THR A 17 -19.20 -15.67 -6.15
N LEU A 18 -20.25 -15.80 -5.34
CA LEU A 18 -20.66 -17.09 -4.76
C LEU A 18 -21.17 -18.09 -5.81
N VAL A 19 -21.88 -17.59 -6.84
CA VAL A 19 -22.38 -18.41 -7.96
C VAL A 19 -21.23 -19.08 -8.71
N TYR A 20 -20.17 -18.31 -9.02
CA TYR A 20 -19.06 -18.82 -9.82
C TYR A 20 -18.07 -19.69 -9.03
N HIS A 21 -17.92 -19.43 -7.72
CA HIS A 21 -16.84 -20.05 -6.94
C HIS A 21 -17.32 -21.03 -5.86
N THR A 22 -18.64 -21.24 -5.69
CA THR A 22 -19.17 -22.16 -4.67
C THR A 22 -20.22 -23.11 -5.25
N LYS A 23 -20.54 -24.15 -4.49
CA LYS A 23 -21.65 -25.07 -4.80
C LYS A 23 -22.92 -24.77 -4.00
N MET A 24 -23.03 -23.58 -3.44
CA MET A 24 -24.18 -23.15 -2.64
C MET A 24 -25.45 -23.08 -3.51
N ASN A 25 -26.56 -23.54 -2.96
CA ASN A 25 -27.89 -23.28 -3.58
C ASN A 25 -28.29 -21.81 -3.37
N LYS A 26 -29.39 -21.38 -3.99
CA LYS A 26 -29.84 -20.00 -3.97
C LYS A 26 -30.08 -19.47 -2.55
N GLU A 27 -30.76 -20.23 -1.71
CA GLU A 27 -31.08 -19.84 -0.33
C GLU A 27 -29.79 -19.66 0.50
N GLN A 28 -28.84 -20.58 0.35
CA GLN A 28 -27.54 -20.49 1.01
C GLN A 28 -26.74 -19.26 0.57
N ARG A 29 -26.79 -18.89 -0.72
CA ARG A 29 -26.11 -17.70 -1.22
C ARG A 29 -26.76 -16.42 -0.68
N GLU A 30 -28.09 -16.34 -0.72
CA GLU A 30 -28.84 -15.19 -0.15
C GLU A 30 -28.52 -14.98 1.34
N GLN A 31 -28.50 -16.07 2.12
CA GLN A 31 -28.12 -16.03 3.53
C GLN A 31 -26.66 -15.57 3.70
N ARG A 32 -25.74 -16.12 2.89
CA ARG A 32 -24.30 -15.77 2.92
C ARG A 32 -24.07 -14.30 2.57
N VAL A 33 -24.81 -13.74 1.63
CA VAL A 33 -24.77 -12.30 1.29
C VAL A 33 -25.09 -11.43 2.52
N LEU A 34 -26.15 -11.77 3.26
CA LEU A 34 -26.51 -11.02 4.47
C LEU A 34 -25.46 -11.15 5.58
N GLU A 35 -24.89 -12.35 5.76
CA GLU A 35 -23.79 -12.57 6.70
C GLU A 35 -22.55 -11.73 6.34
N LEU A 36 -22.15 -11.71 5.06
CA LEU A 36 -21.03 -10.90 4.59
C LEU A 36 -21.24 -9.42 4.83
N LEU A 37 -22.44 -8.90 4.50
CA LEU A 37 -22.78 -7.51 4.77
C LEU A 37 -22.73 -7.17 6.27
N SER A 38 -23.19 -8.09 7.13
CA SER A 38 -23.09 -7.94 8.59
C SER A 38 -21.63 -7.98 9.05
N GLN A 39 -20.83 -8.91 8.52
CA GLN A 39 -19.42 -9.09 8.86
C GLN A 39 -18.59 -7.83 8.57
N VAL A 40 -18.87 -7.13 7.47
CA VAL A 40 -18.20 -5.86 7.14
C VAL A 40 -18.85 -4.63 7.80
N GLY A 41 -19.78 -4.84 8.74
CA GLY A 41 -20.38 -3.76 9.52
C GLY A 41 -21.37 -2.88 8.74
N ILE A 42 -22.07 -3.44 7.76
CA ILE A 42 -23.14 -2.73 7.04
C ILE A 42 -24.43 -2.72 7.89
N PRO A 43 -24.99 -1.55 8.20
CA PRO A 43 -26.28 -1.47 8.88
C PRO A 43 -27.42 -1.92 7.96
N ASN A 44 -28.41 -2.64 8.51
CA ASN A 44 -29.58 -3.15 7.78
C ASN A 44 -29.22 -3.93 6.50
N PRO A 45 -28.55 -5.11 6.61
CA PRO A 45 -28.08 -5.89 5.47
C PRO A 45 -29.13 -6.18 4.42
N GLU A 46 -30.38 -6.52 4.81
CA GLU A 46 -31.46 -6.84 3.90
C GLU A 46 -31.86 -5.65 3.02
N ARG A 47 -31.88 -4.45 3.59
CA ARG A 47 -32.16 -3.22 2.84
C ARG A 47 -31.00 -2.90 1.91
N THR A 48 -29.77 -2.95 2.42
CA THR A 48 -28.58 -2.62 1.64
C THR A 48 -28.37 -3.60 0.49
N ALA A 49 -28.66 -4.90 0.66
CA ALA A 49 -28.58 -5.88 -0.41
C ALA A 49 -29.48 -5.52 -1.62
N ARG A 50 -30.59 -4.81 -1.38
CA ARG A 50 -31.53 -4.35 -2.43
C ARG A 50 -31.19 -3.00 -3.01
N SER A 51 -30.25 -2.25 -2.41
CA SER A 51 -29.83 -0.92 -2.84
C SER A 51 -28.85 -0.98 -4.00
N TYR A 52 -28.71 0.14 -4.70
CA TYR A 52 -27.70 0.35 -5.73
C TYR A 52 -26.48 1.11 -5.16
N PRO A 53 -25.29 1.00 -5.78
CA PRO A 53 -24.08 1.68 -5.29
C PRO A 53 -24.22 3.19 -5.10
N HIS A 54 -24.99 3.88 -5.95
CA HIS A 54 -25.19 5.33 -5.88
C HIS A 54 -26.03 5.79 -4.66
N GLU A 55 -26.75 4.88 -4.02
CA GLU A 55 -27.53 5.16 -2.81
C GLU A 55 -26.70 5.09 -1.53
N LEU A 56 -25.40 4.75 -1.62
CA LEU A 56 -24.53 4.44 -0.49
C LEU A 56 -23.37 5.44 -0.38
N SER A 57 -22.91 5.67 0.86
CA SER A 57 -21.72 6.48 1.13
C SER A 57 -20.43 5.80 0.60
N GLY A 58 -19.33 6.58 0.50
CA GLY A 58 -18.04 6.06 0.08
C GLY A 58 -17.55 4.90 0.95
N GLY A 59 -17.62 5.06 2.27
CA GLY A 59 -17.23 4.03 3.23
C GLY A 59 -18.10 2.78 3.15
N MET A 60 -19.41 2.91 2.93
CA MET A 60 -20.29 1.74 2.72
C MET A 60 -19.93 1.01 1.43
N ARG A 61 -19.67 1.71 0.34
CA ARG A 61 -19.23 1.10 -0.92
C ARG A 61 -17.91 0.35 -0.75
N GLN A 62 -16.97 0.92 -0.01
CA GLN A 62 -15.68 0.26 0.27
C GLN A 62 -15.88 -1.02 1.08
N ARG A 63 -16.71 -1.01 2.13
CA ARG A 63 -17.06 -2.21 2.91
C ARG A 63 -17.70 -3.30 2.05
N ILE A 64 -18.51 -2.93 1.07
CA ILE A 64 -19.12 -3.88 0.13
C ILE A 64 -18.07 -4.50 -0.81
N VAL A 65 -17.12 -3.71 -1.31
CA VAL A 65 -15.99 -4.23 -2.10
C VAL A 65 -15.19 -5.26 -1.27
N ILE A 66 -14.96 -4.97 0.01
CA ILE A 66 -14.33 -5.93 0.93
C ILE A 66 -15.20 -7.19 1.09
N ALA A 67 -16.52 -7.05 1.28
CA ALA A 67 -17.43 -8.20 1.37
C ALA A 67 -17.37 -9.11 0.14
N ILE A 68 -17.28 -8.54 -1.07
CA ILE A 68 -17.08 -9.29 -2.31
C ILE A 68 -15.73 -10.02 -2.28
N ALA A 69 -14.66 -9.34 -1.90
CA ALA A 69 -13.32 -9.91 -1.86
C ALA A 69 -13.22 -11.11 -0.91
N ILE A 70 -13.89 -11.05 0.25
CA ILE A 70 -13.83 -12.11 1.27
C ILE A 70 -14.91 -13.19 1.12
N ALA A 71 -15.83 -13.06 0.15
CA ALA A 71 -16.99 -13.93 0.00
C ALA A 71 -16.64 -15.43 -0.01
N CYS A 72 -15.54 -15.78 -0.67
CA CYS A 72 -15.06 -17.14 -0.82
C CYS A 72 -13.91 -17.53 0.14
N LYS A 73 -13.67 -16.73 1.19
CA LYS A 73 -12.61 -16.96 2.18
C LYS A 73 -11.24 -17.19 1.54
N PRO A 74 -10.71 -16.23 0.77
CA PRO A 74 -9.42 -16.40 0.11
C PRO A 74 -8.27 -16.46 1.12
N PRO A 75 -7.19 -17.21 0.83
CA PRO A 75 -6.01 -17.24 1.69
C PRO A 75 -5.18 -15.95 1.61
N ILE A 76 -5.34 -15.16 0.54
CA ILE A 76 -4.65 -13.88 0.33
C ILE A 76 -5.65 -12.84 -0.17
N ILE A 77 -5.59 -11.64 0.39
CA ILE A 77 -6.36 -10.47 -0.01
C ILE A 77 -5.38 -9.40 -0.51
N ILE A 78 -5.62 -8.85 -1.69
CA ILE A 78 -4.87 -7.70 -2.21
C ILE A 78 -5.75 -6.46 -2.08
N ALA A 79 -5.32 -5.53 -1.25
CA ALA A 79 -6.00 -4.26 -1.00
C ALA A 79 -5.19 -3.13 -1.67
N ASP A 80 -5.64 -2.73 -2.86
CA ASP A 80 -4.99 -1.68 -3.65
C ASP A 80 -5.63 -0.32 -3.35
N GLU A 81 -4.90 0.52 -2.62
CA GLU A 81 -5.34 1.82 -2.12
C GLU A 81 -6.74 1.81 -1.48
N PRO A 82 -7.01 0.93 -0.48
CA PRO A 82 -8.36 0.68 0.01
C PRO A 82 -8.99 1.89 0.72
N THR A 83 -8.20 2.89 1.07
CA THR A 83 -8.63 4.08 1.82
C THR A 83 -8.61 5.37 0.98
N THR A 84 -8.23 5.29 -0.30
CA THR A 84 -8.15 6.46 -1.18
C THR A 84 -9.51 7.16 -1.30
N ALA A 85 -9.52 8.49 -1.15
CA ALA A 85 -10.70 9.36 -1.18
C ALA A 85 -11.72 9.13 -0.04
N LEU A 86 -11.30 8.54 1.07
CA LEU A 86 -12.06 8.47 2.31
C LEU A 86 -11.53 9.51 3.31
N ASP A 87 -12.41 9.99 4.20
CA ASP A 87 -11.96 10.80 5.34
C ASP A 87 -11.18 9.95 6.35
N VAL A 88 -10.35 10.61 7.17
CA VAL A 88 -9.43 9.96 8.11
C VAL A 88 -10.15 8.98 9.06
N THR A 89 -11.35 9.34 9.51
CA THR A 89 -12.12 8.49 10.44
C THR A 89 -12.58 7.20 9.75
N ILE A 90 -13.09 7.31 8.53
CA ILE A 90 -13.52 6.14 7.74
C ILE A 90 -12.31 5.31 7.31
N GLN A 91 -11.18 5.96 6.99
CA GLN A 91 -9.93 5.27 6.68
C GLN A 91 -9.51 4.34 7.82
N ALA A 92 -9.44 4.85 9.07
CA ALA A 92 -9.12 4.04 10.24
C ALA A 92 -10.07 2.84 10.38
N GLN A 93 -11.38 3.07 10.26
CA GLN A 93 -12.38 2.00 10.34
C GLN A 93 -12.24 0.92 9.25
N ILE A 94 -11.75 1.26 8.05
CA ILE A 94 -11.50 0.29 6.97
C ILE A 94 -10.25 -0.53 7.28
N LEU A 95 -9.20 0.09 7.85
CA LEU A 95 -7.98 -0.62 8.24
C LEU A 95 -8.25 -1.59 9.40
N ASP A 96 -8.98 -1.14 10.43
CA ASP A 96 -9.43 -2.00 11.53
C ASP A 96 -10.24 -3.20 11.02
N LEU A 97 -11.16 -2.96 10.08
CA LEU A 97 -11.95 -4.03 9.46
C LEU A 97 -11.06 -5.05 8.73
N LEU A 98 -10.06 -4.60 7.98
CA LEU A 98 -9.14 -5.48 7.27
C LEU A 98 -8.31 -6.33 8.25
N GLU A 99 -7.86 -5.74 9.36
CA GLU A 99 -7.13 -6.45 10.41
C GLU A 99 -8.00 -7.49 11.11
N ASP A 100 -9.27 -7.16 11.42
CA ASP A 100 -10.23 -8.11 12.00
C ASP A 100 -10.48 -9.29 11.05
N ILE A 101 -10.68 -9.01 9.77
CA ILE A 101 -10.83 -10.04 8.72
C ILE A 101 -9.59 -10.93 8.63
N GLN A 102 -8.39 -10.35 8.66
CA GLN A 102 -7.13 -11.08 8.63
C GLN A 102 -7.06 -12.07 9.81
N ARG A 103 -7.36 -11.59 11.02
CA ARG A 103 -7.34 -12.41 12.25
C ARG A 103 -8.40 -13.51 12.20
N GLU A 104 -9.63 -13.20 11.79
CA GLU A 104 -10.75 -14.14 11.76
C GLU A 104 -10.56 -15.23 10.70
N MET A 105 -10.07 -14.86 9.51
CA MET A 105 -9.93 -15.76 8.38
C MET A 105 -8.54 -16.41 8.28
N HIS A 106 -7.57 -15.97 9.08
CA HIS A 106 -6.16 -16.36 8.96
C HIS A 106 -5.60 -16.15 7.54
N SER A 107 -6.02 -15.07 6.89
CA SER A 107 -5.61 -14.70 5.52
C SER A 107 -4.38 -13.81 5.55
N GLY A 108 -3.53 -13.89 4.53
CA GLY A 108 -2.50 -12.87 4.28
C GLY A 108 -3.14 -11.62 3.64
N ILE A 109 -2.67 -10.42 4.02
CA ILE A 109 -3.07 -9.17 3.34
C ILE A 109 -1.85 -8.54 2.68
N ILE A 110 -1.98 -8.22 1.39
CA ILE A 110 -1.04 -7.36 0.66
C ILE A 110 -1.70 -5.99 0.55
N LEU A 111 -1.23 -5.03 1.34
CA LEU A 111 -1.72 -3.66 1.33
C LEU A 111 -0.84 -2.80 0.41
N ILE A 112 -1.42 -2.23 -0.64
CA ILE A 112 -0.76 -1.27 -1.53
C ILE A 112 -1.25 0.11 -1.13
N THR A 113 -0.32 0.98 -0.74
CA THR A 113 -0.62 2.34 -0.30
C THR A 113 0.57 3.27 -0.49
N HIS A 114 0.32 4.55 -0.61
CA HIS A 114 1.34 5.61 -0.56
C HIS A 114 1.41 6.28 0.82
N ASP A 115 0.57 5.88 1.76
CA ASP A 115 0.54 6.42 3.13
C ASP A 115 1.47 5.61 4.03
N LEU A 116 2.62 6.21 4.33
CA LEU A 116 3.64 5.60 5.19
C LEU A 116 3.20 5.47 6.66
N GLY A 117 2.31 6.35 7.12
CA GLY A 117 1.73 6.25 8.46
C GLY A 117 0.91 4.96 8.60
N VAL A 118 0.07 4.69 7.61
CA VAL A 118 -0.70 3.43 7.55
C VAL A 118 0.23 2.23 7.55
N VAL A 119 1.29 2.24 6.73
CA VAL A 119 2.26 1.12 6.68
C VAL A 119 2.92 0.91 8.05
N ALA A 120 3.32 2.00 8.72
CA ALA A 120 3.99 1.92 10.01
C ALA A 120 3.12 1.31 11.13
N GLU A 121 1.80 1.52 11.04
CA GLU A 121 0.84 1.05 12.05
C GLU A 121 0.32 -0.37 11.79
N THR A 122 0.17 -0.75 10.51
CA THR A 122 -0.61 -1.95 10.16
C THR A 122 0.21 -3.11 9.59
N ALA A 123 1.41 -2.84 9.03
CA ALA A 123 2.15 -3.86 8.31
C ALA A 123 3.24 -4.52 9.16
N ASP A 124 3.43 -5.84 8.99
CA ASP A 124 4.56 -6.57 9.57
C ASP A 124 5.84 -6.38 8.72
N ARG A 125 5.66 -6.40 7.41
CA ARG A 125 6.75 -6.28 6.42
C ARG A 125 6.38 -5.24 5.37
N VAL A 126 7.39 -4.60 4.81
CA VAL A 126 7.21 -3.62 3.75
C VAL A 126 8.12 -3.92 2.56
N ALA A 127 7.62 -3.67 1.37
CA ALA A 127 8.38 -3.65 0.13
C ALA A 127 8.21 -2.28 -0.52
N VAL A 128 9.28 -1.49 -0.53
CA VAL A 128 9.30 -0.16 -1.15
C VAL A 128 9.52 -0.33 -2.65
N MET A 129 8.60 0.23 -3.44
CA MET A 129 8.66 0.17 -4.90
C MET A 129 9.04 1.53 -5.49
N TYR A 130 9.94 1.51 -6.45
CA TYR A 130 10.26 2.67 -7.28
C TYR A 130 10.29 2.27 -8.75
N ALA A 131 9.56 3.01 -9.58
CA ALA A 131 9.57 2.82 -11.04
C ALA A 131 9.34 1.35 -11.47
N GLY A 132 8.44 0.62 -10.77
CA GLY A 132 8.07 -0.76 -11.07
C GLY A 132 9.05 -1.83 -10.57
N GLN A 133 10.03 -1.46 -9.72
CA GLN A 133 10.95 -2.42 -9.08
C GLN A 133 10.85 -2.28 -7.56
N ILE A 134 11.00 -3.41 -6.85
CA ILE A 134 11.22 -3.39 -5.40
C ILE A 134 12.67 -2.96 -5.18
N VAL A 135 12.85 -1.83 -4.47
CA VAL A 135 14.17 -1.26 -4.20
C VAL A 135 14.64 -1.56 -2.77
N GLU A 136 13.73 -1.81 -1.86
CA GLU A 136 14.04 -2.19 -0.48
C GLU A 136 12.90 -3.03 0.09
N SER A 137 13.21 -4.06 0.88
CA SER A 137 12.20 -4.85 1.59
C SER A 137 12.75 -5.38 2.91
N GLY A 138 11.90 -5.44 3.92
CA GLY A 138 12.27 -5.90 5.25
C GLY A 138 11.10 -5.86 6.23
N SER A 139 11.39 -6.02 7.53
CA SER A 139 10.40 -5.70 8.55
C SER A 139 10.11 -4.19 8.54
N VAL A 140 8.90 -3.80 8.93
CA VAL A 140 8.56 -2.36 9.07
C VAL A 140 9.58 -1.66 9.96
N MET A 141 9.95 -2.29 11.09
CA MET A 141 10.90 -1.72 12.04
C MET A 141 12.28 -1.47 11.41
N ASP A 142 12.79 -2.41 10.62
CA ASP A 142 14.11 -2.28 9.99
C ASP A 142 14.10 -1.19 8.92
N VAL A 143 13.12 -1.22 8.02
CA VAL A 143 13.03 -0.25 6.91
C VAL A 143 12.77 1.17 7.40
N PHE A 144 11.95 1.35 8.46
CA PHE A 144 11.67 2.69 8.99
C PHE A 144 12.78 3.24 9.88
N LYS A 145 13.45 2.40 10.69
CA LYS A 145 14.55 2.83 11.56
C LYS A 145 15.90 2.87 10.88
N HIS A 146 16.13 1.97 9.92
CA HIS A 146 17.39 1.79 9.22
C HIS A 146 17.22 1.79 7.69
N PRO A 147 16.49 2.82 7.12
CA PRO A 147 16.28 2.90 5.69
C PRO A 147 17.62 2.94 4.96
N THR A 148 17.80 2.06 4.00
CA THR A 148 19.10 1.87 3.37
C THR A 148 19.11 2.38 1.93
N HIS A 149 18.11 2.03 1.11
CA HIS A 149 18.07 2.51 -0.27
C HIS A 149 17.88 4.05 -0.32
N PRO A 150 18.58 4.77 -1.20
CA PRO A 150 18.48 6.23 -1.33
C PRO A 150 17.06 6.74 -1.49
N TYR A 151 16.23 6.03 -2.24
CA TYR A 151 14.81 6.38 -2.40
C TYR A 151 14.03 6.26 -1.10
N THR A 152 14.18 5.15 -0.36
CA THR A 152 13.51 4.93 0.93
C THR A 152 13.91 5.99 1.95
N ARG A 153 15.22 6.30 2.01
CA ARG A 153 15.75 7.37 2.88
C ARG A 153 15.13 8.73 2.54
N SER A 154 15.06 9.05 1.25
CA SER A 154 14.44 10.29 0.79
C SER A 154 12.93 10.35 1.06
N LEU A 155 12.24 9.21 0.87
CA LEU A 155 10.80 9.09 1.10
C LEU A 155 10.45 9.32 2.58
N LEU A 156 11.18 8.67 3.49
CA LEU A 156 10.97 8.83 4.93
C LEU A 156 11.36 10.23 5.44
N ARG A 157 12.41 10.85 4.86
CA ARG A 157 12.82 12.22 5.19
C ARG A 157 11.79 13.26 4.72
N SER A 158 10.94 12.93 3.74
CA SER A 158 9.86 13.80 3.25
C SER A 158 8.62 13.78 4.14
N MET A 159 8.58 12.90 5.16
CA MET A 159 7.46 12.85 6.11
C MET A 159 7.55 14.04 7.08
N PRO A 160 6.42 14.71 7.37
CA PRO A 160 6.37 15.72 8.42
C PRO A 160 6.77 15.10 9.76
N GLN A 161 7.79 15.66 10.40
CA GLN A 161 8.16 15.27 11.76
C GLN A 161 7.48 16.22 12.74
N ALA A 162 6.76 15.70 13.72
CA ALA A 162 5.99 16.49 14.69
C ALA A 162 6.84 17.43 15.55
N ASP A 163 8.15 17.18 15.68
CA ASP A 163 9.07 17.89 16.57
C ASP A 163 10.15 18.71 15.82
N SER A 164 10.09 18.82 14.49
CA SER A 164 11.07 19.63 13.75
C SER A 164 10.55 21.05 13.53
N ASP A 165 11.26 22.04 14.09
CA ASP A 165 11.07 23.48 13.80
C ASP A 165 11.53 23.87 12.37
N ASP A 166 12.05 22.90 11.59
CA ASP A 166 12.44 23.12 10.20
C ASP A 166 11.20 23.01 9.29
N ASP A 167 10.73 24.15 8.85
CA ASP A 167 9.62 24.31 7.90
C ASP A 167 9.93 23.80 6.47
N GLU A 168 11.15 23.36 6.18
CA GLU A 168 11.55 22.86 4.87
C GLU A 168 11.42 21.33 4.77
N LEU A 169 10.32 20.88 4.17
CA LEU A 169 10.15 19.47 3.78
C LEU A 169 11.21 19.07 2.76
N HIS A 170 11.90 17.95 3.01
CA HIS A 170 12.83 17.40 2.05
C HIS A 170 12.08 16.97 0.77
N VAL A 171 12.43 17.60 -0.35
CA VAL A 171 11.85 17.28 -1.66
C VAL A 171 12.79 16.39 -2.44
N ILE A 172 12.31 15.22 -2.84
CA ILE A 172 13.05 14.33 -3.75
C ILE A 172 13.12 15.01 -5.13
N GLN A 173 14.29 15.51 -5.49
CA GLN A 173 14.48 16.23 -6.75
C GLN A 173 14.18 15.39 -7.98
N GLY A 174 13.74 16.04 -9.05
CA GLY A 174 13.41 15.41 -10.33
C GLY A 174 12.03 14.75 -10.34
N VAL A 175 11.68 14.20 -11.49
CA VAL A 175 10.38 13.55 -11.75
C VAL A 175 10.62 12.06 -12.00
N VAL A 176 9.72 11.20 -11.56
CA VAL A 176 9.75 9.79 -11.94
C VAL A 176 9.54 9.71 -13.46
N PRO A 177 10.50 9.15 -14.22
CA PRO A 177 10.36 9.09 -15.67
C PRO A 177 9.15 8.23 -16.05
N SER A 178 8.45 8.61 -17.13
CA SER A 178 7.38 7.77 -17.66
C SER A 178 7.96 6.43 -18.13
N LEU A 179 7.17 5.36 -18.06
CA LEU A 179 7.58 4.02 -18.50
C LEU A 179 8.13 4.00 -19.94
N LYS A 180 7.66 4.92 -20.82
CA LYS A 180 8.16 5.04 -22.20
C LYS A 180 9.59 5.59 -22.30
N ASN A 181 9.98 6.41 -21.33
CA ASN A 181 11.28 7.11 -21.31
C ASN A 181 12.21 6.55 -20.22
N MET A 182 11.80 5.45 -19.59
CA MET A 182 12.56 4.85 -18.50
C MET A 182 13.71 4.04 -19.06
N GLN A 183 14.90 4.28 -18.51
CA GLN A 183 16.05 3.43 -18.75
C GLN A 183 15.78 2.07 -18.09
N MET A 184 15.73 1.00 -18.89
CA MET A 184 15.38 -0.34 -18.42
C MET A 184 16.59 -1.06 -17.82
N GLU A 185 17.81 -0.64 -18.15
CA GLU A 185 19.07 -1.15 -17.66
C GLU A 185 19.65 -0.26 -16.55
N GLY A 186 20.40 -0.85 -15.62
CA GLY A 186 21.01 -0.14 -14.52
C GLY A 186 20.07 0.27 -13.39
N CYS A 187 20.59 1.08 -12.48
CA CYS A 187 19.86 1.59 -11.33
C CYS A 187 18.85 2.66 -11.76
N ARG A 188 17.55 2.36 -11.67
CA ARG A 188 16.50 3.30 -12.06
C ARG A 188 16.45 4.58 -11.23
N PHE A 189 17.07 4.59 -10.04
CA PHE A 189 17.13 5.78 -9.19
C PHE A 189 18.37 6.64 -9.45
N ALA A 190 19.40 6.13 -10.16
CA ALA A 190 20.64 6.85 -10.45
C ALA A 190 20.43 8.27 -11.03
N PRO A 191 19.51 8.51 -11.97
CA PRO A 191 19.28 9.85 -12.51
C PRO A 191 18.80 10.89 -11.47
N ARG A 192 18.30 10.45 -10.32
CA ARG A 192 17.80 11.31 -9.24
C ARG A 192 18.84 11.58 -8.14
N ILE A 193 19.99 10.95 -8.23
CA ILE A 193 21.13 11.12 -7.32
C ILE A 193 22.42 11.35 -8.13
N PRO A 194 22.47 12.39 -9.01
CA PRO A 194 23.58 12.61 -9.93
C PRO A 194 24.92 12.94 -9.25
N TRP A 195 24.92 13.20 -7.94
CA TRP A 195 26.12 13.42 -7.14
C TRP A 195 26.78 12.12 -6.67
N ILE A 196 26.13 10.97 -6.86
CA ILE A 196 26.71 9.66 -6.61
C ILE A 196 27.40 9.19 -7.89
N PRO A 197 28.67 8.77 -7.82
CA PRO A 197 29.43 8.36 -9.00
C PRO A 197 28.81 7.13 -9.67
N GLU A 198 28.90 7.07 -11.00
CA GLU A 198 28.36 5.96 -11.78
C GLU A 198 28.91 4.60 -11.33
N SER A 199 30.18 4.56 -10.89
CA SER A 199 30.84 3.36 -10.36
C SER A 199 30.22 2.81 -9.07
N ALA A 200 29.40 3.59 -8.36
CA ALA A 200 28.69 3.13 -7.16
C ALA A 200 27.38 2.40 -7.50
N HIS A 201 26.92 2.51 -8.76
CA HIS A 201 25.72 1.85 -9.25
C HIS A 201 26.09 0.53 -9.94
N GLU A 202 25.26 -0.47 -9.76
CA GLU A 202 25.39 -1.73 -10.50
C GLU A 202 24.81 -1.58 -11.91
N GLU A 203 25.49 -2.14 -12.89
CA GLU A 203 25.01 -2.23 -14.27
C GLU A 203 23.73 -3.09 -14.35
N HIS A 204 23.71 -4.17 -13.55
CA HIS A 204 22.55 -5.05 -13.41
C HIS A 204 22.18 -5.14 -11.91
N PRO A 205 21.37 -4.19 -11.40
CA PRO A 205 21.05 -4.12 -9.98
C PRO A 205 20.40 -5.40 -9.45
N THR A 206 20.96 -5.96 -8.41
CA THR A 206 20.46 -7.14 -7.70
C THR A 206 20.04 -6.78 -6.28
N MET A 207 19.29 -7.68 -5.63
CA MET A 207 18.92 -7.53 -4.23
C MET A 207 20.04 -8.05 -3.33
N HIS A 208 20.51 -7.22 -2.41
CA HIS A 208 21.54 -7.55 -1.42
C HIS A 208 20.91 -7.63 -0.04
N GLU A 209 21.21 -8.68 0.70
CA GLU A 209 20.85 -8.76 2.10
C GLU A 209 21.81 -7.91 2.93
N VAL A 210 21.31 -6.83 3.54
CA VAL A 210 22.09 -5.88 4.34
C VAL A 210 21.99 -6.14 5.84
N ALA A 211 20.94 -6.81 6.26
CA ALA A 211 20.72 -7.35 7.59
C ALA A 211 19.76 -8.57 7.47
N PRO A 212 19.60 -9.41 8.48
CA PRO A 212 18.70 -10.57 8.41
C PRO A 212 17.29 -10.17 7.92
N ASP A 213 16.84 -10.78 6.81
CA ASP A 213 15.56 -10.49 6.15
C ASP A 213 15.36 -9.04 5.67
N HIS A 214 16.43 -8.22 5.58
CA HIS A 214 16.41 -6.87 5.06
C HIS A 214 17.21 -6.80 3.76
N PHE A 215 16.54 -6.53 2.65
CA PHE A 215 17.10 -6.57 1.30
C PHE A 215 17.01 -5.20 0.64
N VAL A 216 18.07 -4.84 -0.10
CA VAL A 216 18.21 -3.55 -0.80
C VAL A 216 18.73 -3.79 -2.21
N GLN A 217 18.10 -3.16 -3.19
CA GLN A 217 18.52 -3.24 -4.59
C GLN A 217 19.67 -2.27 -4.87
N CYS A 218 20.66 -2.71 -5.64
CA CYS A 218 21.85 -1.94 -6.02
C CYS A 218 22.76 -1.62 -4.82
N THR A 219 24.02 -1.31 -5.10
CA THR A 219 25.05 -0.98 -4.08
C THR A 219 25.21 0.51 -3.82
N CYS A 220 24.51 1.37 -4.57
CA CYS A 220 24.64 2.84 -4.49
C CYS A 220 24.34 3.43 -3.10
N TYR A 221 23.67 2.67 -2.23
CA TYR A 221 23.41 3.09 -0.85
C TYR A 221 24.69 3.25 -0.02
N LYS A 222 25.78 2.57 -0.37
CA LYS A 222 27.06 2.63 0.36
C LYS A 222 27.72 4.00 0.29
N ASP A 223 27.56 4.67 -0.86
CA ASP A 223 28.16 5.99 -1.13
C ASP A 223 27.11 7.12 -1.03
N PHE A 224 25.86 6.78 -0.76
CA PHE A 224 24.78 7.76 -0.73
C PHE A 224 24.84 8.66 0.51
N TYR A 225 24.72 9.97 0.26
CA TYR A 225 24.54 11.01 1.27
C TYR A 225 23.55 12.06 0.76
N PHE A 226 22.93 12.80 1.66
CA PHE A 226 22.15 13.96 1.28
C PHE A 226 23.08 15.18 1.11
N PRO A 227 23.03 15.90 -0.01
CA PRO A 227 23.89 17.09 -0.24
C PRO A 227 23.79 18.14 0.87
N ASP A 228 22.59 18.34 1.43
CA ASP A 228 22.33 19.32 2.48
C ASP A 228 23.04 18.99 3.78
N ASP A 229 23.22 17.72 4.13
CA ASP A 229 23.92 17.29 5.34
C ASP A 229 25.42 17.65 5.28
N LYS A 230 26.03 17.64 4.08
CA LYS A 230 27.42 18.08 3.89
C LYS A 230 27.61 19.59 3.98
N GLN A 231 26.60 20.37 3.58
CA GLN A 231 26.67 21.84 3.69
C GLN A 231 26.55 22.31 5.15
N ALA A 232 25.80 21.60 5.98
CA ALA A 232 25.68 21.87 7.40
C ALA A 232 27.00 21.56 8.15
N ALA A 233 27.69 20.50 7.79
CA ALA A 233 28.98 20.10 8.39
C ALA A 233 30.14 21.06 8.02
N GLY A 234 30.06 21.75 6.86
CA GLY A 234 31.10 22.70 6.40
C GLY A 234 30.91 24.15 6.89
N LYS A 235 29.84 24.47 7.62
CA LYS A 235 29.61 25.82 8.20
C LYS A 235 30.04 25.94 9.67
N GLY A 236 30.65 24.89 10.23
CA GLY A 236 31.09 24.83 11.64
C GLY A 236 32.61 24.93 11.84
N GLU A 237 33.39 25.44 10.83
CA GLU A 237 34.81 25.79 10.98
C GLU A 237 35.01 27.28 10.94
#